data_beb5e3795d6555dc0d11b37046efc2e4
#
_entry.id   beb5e3795d6555dc0d11b37046efc2e4
#
_cell.length_a   1.000
_cell.length_b   1.000
_cell.length_c   1.000
_cell.angle_alpha   90.00
_cell.angle_beta   90.00
_cell.angle_gamma   90.00
#
_symmetry.space_group_name_H-M   'P 1'
#
loop_
_entity.id
_entity.type
_entity.pdbx_description
1 polymer ?
#
loop_
_entity_poly.entity_id
_entity_poly.type
_entity_poly.pdbx_seq_one_letter_code
_entity_poly.pdbx_strand_id
1 'polypeptide(L)'
;MSWDVELEFNDPDRCVDRFPHIIEQIPQTSDYYGYWQSASLTILDIAKQRWECEAYTRGCGYPGKISFLFHDGYHRFQMGGRDLISDSSQFAIARYGIDIGATHTPFQGIAIQVDESHLLSELSRHLDRAADRLQTHLSCDRRTPYGSSLYQLLTTLCDLVENDGHEMVIENLENAIVSTLVQGPFHNYSQLLQKPAPKTSTSRAKEAADYIRANLKENLSLADIATAIQCSSRSLQATFASHYGCSPIQFLRNSRLEAAHFELIEGGKSVTEVAMEFGFSNPSRFSKAFQQRFGKRPSQVRC
;
A
#
# COMPACT_ATOMS: atom_id res chain seq x y z
N MET A 1 -24.00 -6.79 -8.92
CA MET A 1 -23.40 -6.14 -10.11
C MET A 1 -23.03 -7.25 -11.07
N SER A 2 -23.52 -7.18 -12.30
CA SER A 2 -23.18 -8.14 -13.36
C SER A 2 -22.28 -7.46 -14.40
N TRP A 3 -21.81 -8.23 -15.37
CA TRP A 3 -21.11 -7.67 -16.52
C TRP A 3 -22.03 -6.70 -17.27
N ASP A 4 -21.55 -5.48 -17.56
CA ASP A 4 -22.33 -4.44 -18.25
C ASP A 4 -22.42 -4.72 -19.76
N VAL A 5 -21.36 -5.33 -20.29
CA VAL A 5 -21.20 -5.60 -21.72
C VAL A 5 -20.68 -7.02 -21.91
N GLU A 6 -21.32 -7.74 -22.81
CA GLU A 6 -20.88 -9.06 -23.29
C GLU A 6 -20.94 -9.07 -24.82
N LEU A 7 -19.84 -9.41 -25.46
CA LEU A 7 -19.68 -9.35 -26.90
C LEU A 7 -18.95 -10.58 -27.45
N GLU A 8 -19.43 -11.05 -28.59
CA GLU A 8 -18.76 -12.04 -29.42
C GLU A 8 -18.38 -11.40 -30.76
N PHE A 9 -17.17 -11.63 -31.17
CA PHE A 9 -16.61 -11.15 -32.46
C PHE A 9 -16.23 -12.31 -33.34
N ASN A 10 -16.79 -12.35 -34.54
CA ASN A 10 -16.42 -13.25 -35.61
C ASN A 10 -15.93 -12.45 -36.84
N ASP A 11 -15.75 -11.15 -36.67
CA ASP A 11 -15.35 -10.20 -37.72
C ASP A 11 -14.46 -9.14 -37.07
N PRO A 12 -13.20 -8.94 -37.55
CA PRO A 12 -12.27 -7.98 -36.98
C PRO A 12 -12.74 -6.53 -37.10
N ASP A 13 -13.46 -6.17 -38.13
CA ASP A 13 -13.94 -4.78 -38.32
C ASP A 13 -14.95 -4.41 -37.24
N ARG A 14 -15.80 -5.35 -36.80
CA ARG A 14 -16.70 -5.13 -35.65
C ARG A 14 -15.98 -4.88 -34.36
N CYS A 15 -14.80 -5.51 -34.19
CA CYS A 15 -13.98 -5.26 -32.99
C CYS A 15 -13.43 -3.83 -33.00
N VAL A 16 -12.91 -3.37 -34.15
CA VAL A 16 -12.40 -1.98 -34.29
C VAL A 16 -13.52 -0.96 -34.07
N ASP A 17 -14.69 -1.16 -34.66
CA ASP A 17 -15.84 -0.28 -34.50
C ASP A 17 -16.30 -0.16 -33.03
N ARG A 18 -16.21 -1.24 -32.29
CA ARG A 18 -16.64 -1.29 -30.88
C ARG A 18 -15.63 -0.68 -29.92
N PHE A 19 -14.35 -0.82 -30.21
CA PHE A 19 -13.25 -0.36 -29.35
C PHE A 19 -12.47 0.77 -30.01
N PRO A 20 -12.84 2.04 -29.82
CA PRO A 20 -12.22 3.18 -30.51
C PRO A 20 -10.73 3.38 -30.18
N HIS A 21 -10.19 2.71 -29.16
CA HIS A 21 -8.76 2.66 -28.88
C HIS A 21 -8.01 1.62 -29.71
N ILE A 22 -8.71 0.69 -30.37
CA ILE A 22 -8.17 -0.22 -31.35
C ILE A 22 -8.28 0.45 -32.73
N ILE A 23 -7.14 0.65 -33.37
CA ILE A 23 -7.06 1.31 -34.67
C ILE A 23 -7.18 0.28 -35.79
N GLU A 24 -6.64 -0.91 -35.58
CA GLU A 24 -6.56 -1.96 -36.55
C GLU A 24 -6.50 -3.34 -35.87
N GLN A 25 -7.17 -4.32 -36.47
CA GLN A 25 -7.07 -5.72 -36.08
C GLN A 25 -7.01 -6.61 -37.30
N ILE A 26 -5.92 -7.34 -37.45
CA ILE A 26 -5.64 -8.18 -38.62
C ILE A 26 -5.51 -9.63 -38.14
N PRO A 27 -6.48 -10.53 -38.48
CA PRO A 27 -6.35 -11.94 -38.22
C PRO A 27 -5.16 -12.53 -39.00
N GLN A 28 -4.41 -13.40 -38.33
CA GLN A 28 -3.34 -14.18 -38.96
C GLN A 28 -3.82 -15.59 -39.34
N THR A 29 -5.04 -15.96 -38.94
CA THR A 29 -5.70 -17.24 -39.20
C THR A 29 -7.09 -17.02 -39.79
N SER A 30 -7.65 -18.02 -40.47
CA SER A 30 -8.99 -17.94 -41.10
C SER A 30 -10.13 -17.91 -40.10
N ASP A 31 -9.91 -18.43 -38.90
CA ASP A 31 -10.95 -18.62 -37.89
C ASP A 31 -10.83 -17.53 -36.83
N TYR A 32 -11.36 -16.36 -37.16
CA TYR A 32 -11.38 -15.22 -36.22
C TYR A 32 -12.55 -15.38 -35.25
N TYR A 33 -12.22 -15.50 -33.95
CA TYR A 33 -13.20 -15.49 -32.87
C TYR A 33 -12.63 -14.80 -31.63
N GLY A 34 -13.39 -13.89 -31.06
CA GLY A 34 -13.10 -13.22 -29.83
C GLY A 34 -14.33 -13.09 -28.93
N TYR A 35 -14.11 -13.18 -27.65
CA TYR A 35 -15.11 -13.00 -26.61
C TYR A 35 -14.65 -11.95 -25.60
N TRP A 36 -15.54 -11.03 -25.26
CA TRP A 36 -15.25 -9.92 -24.36
C TRP A 36 -16.41 -9.70 -23.40
N GLN A 37 -16.11 -9.63 -22.11
CA GLN A 37 -17.02 -9.14 -21.09
C GLN A 37 -16.35 -7.97 -20.36
N SER A 38 -17.11 -6.93 -20.03
CA SER A 38 -16.58 -5.80 -19.24
C SER A 38 -17.60 -5.22 -18.30
N ALA A 39 -17.12 -4.67 -17.20
CA ALA A 39 -17.89 -3.90 -16.24
C ALA A 39 -17.12 -2.64 -15.85
N SER A 40 -17.84 -1.51 -15.75
CA SER A 40 -17.33 -0.29 -15.17
C SER A 40 -17.72 -0.24 -13.71
N LEU A 41 -16.74 -0.34 -12.82
CA LEU A 41 -16.95 -0.30 -11.38
C LEU A 41 -16.76 1.13 -10.86
N THR A 42 -16.67 1.31 -9.56
CA THR A 42 -16.54 2.65 -8.94
C THR A 42 -15.18 3.29 -9.25
N ILE A 43 -14.11 2.51 -9.28
CA ILE A 43 -12.71 2.99 -9.43
C ILE A 43 -12.03 2.39 -10.65
N LEU A 44 -12.37 1.16 -10.99
CA LEU A 44 -11.75 0.37 -12.05
C LEU A 44 -12.74 0.02 -13.14
N ASP A 45 -12.26 -0.05 -14.38
CA ASP A 45 -12.93 -0.86 -15.38
C ASP A 45 -12.24 -2.23 -15.43
N ILE A 46 -13.02 -3.28 -15.50
CA ILE A 46 -12.52 -4.66 -15.60
C ILE A 46 -13.09 -5.33 -16.83
N ALA A 47 -12.26 -6.14 -17.49
CA ALA A 47 -12.69 -6.94 -18.62
C ALA A 47 -12.09 -8.34 -18.58
N LYS A 48 -12.89 -9.33 -18.94
CA LYS A 48 -12.43 -10.68 -19.32
C LYS A 48 -12.45 -10.79 -20.83
N GLN A 49 -11.45 -11.43 -21.39
CA GLN A 49 -11.34 -11.61 -22.82
C GLN A 49 -10.79 -12.99 -23.16
N ARG A 50 -11.27 -13.55 -24.26
CA ARG A 50 -10.80 -14.80 -24.86
C ARG A 50 -10.71 -14.63 -26.36
N TRP A 51 -9.55 -14.90 -26.92
CA TRP A 51 -9.30 -14.85 -28.35
C TRP A 51 -8.81 -16.22 -28.80
N GLU A 52 -9.52 -16.83 -29.74
CA GLU A 52 -9.22 -18.19 -30.22
C GLU A 52 -8.41 -18.17 -31.54
N CYS A 53 -8.01 -17.00 -31.97
CA CYS A 53 -7.22 -16.77 -33.16
C CYS A 53 -5.86 -16.14 -32.87
N GLU A 54 -4.93 -16.30 -33.80
CA GLU A 54 -3.74 -15.45 -33.87
C GLU A 54 -4.10 -14.17 -34.62
N ALA A 55 -3.81 -13.02 -34.03
CA ALA A 55 -4.10 -11.73 -34.65
C ALA A 55 -3.02 -10.68 -34.33
N TYR A 56 -2.92 -9.69 -35.20
CA TYR A 56 -2.23 -8.44 -34.93
C TYR A 56 -3.25 -7.37 -34.59
N THR A 57 -3.04 -6.72 -33.48
CA THR A 57 -3.89 -5.60 -32.97
C THR A 57 -3.04 -4.36 -32.86
N ARG A 58 -3.50 -3.23 -33.40
CA ARG A 58 -2.88 -1.93 -33.21
C ARG A 58 -3.83 -1.00 -32.49
N GLY A 59 -3.34 -0.27 -31.49
CA GLY A 59 -4.16 0.64 -30.70
C GLY A 59 -3.33 1.72 -30.00
N CYS A 60 -4.00 2.64 -29.33
CA CYS A 60 -3.36 3.77 -28.65
C CYS A 60 -3.68 3.82 -27.13
N GLY A 61 -4.31 2.78 -26.58
CA GLY A 61 -4.76 2.74 -25.21
C GLY A 61 -6.00 3.63 -24.95
N TYR A 62 -6.47 3.64 -23.72
CA TYR A 62 -7.63 4.45 -23.33
C TYR A 62 -7.21 5.83 -22.81
N PRO A 63 -7.86 6.93 -23.28
CA PRO A 63 -7.53 8.29 -22.81
C PRO A 63 -7.57 8.42 -21.30
N GLY A 64 -6.48 8.93 -20.72
CA GLY A 64 -6.37 9.19 -19.28
C GLY A 64 -6.26 7.96 -18.40
N LYS A 65 -6.26 6.74 -18.98
CA LYS A 65 -6.20 5.48 -18.22
C LYS A 65 -4.88 4.75 -18.41
N ILE A 66 -4.56 3.93 -17.42
CA ILE A 66 -3.50 2.93 -17.48
C ILE A 66 -4.16 1.57 -17.47
N SER A 67 -3.79 0.73 -18.42
CA SER A 67 -4.31 -0.62 -18.61
C SER A 67 -3.28 -1.65 -18.16
N PHE A 68 -3.73 -2.67 -17.46
CA PHE A 68 -2.93 -3.82 -17.04
C PHE A 68 -3.59 -5.06 -17.62
N LEU A 69 -2.86 -5.83 -18.43
CA LEU A 69 -3.34 -7.04 -19.07
C LEU A 69 -2.62 -8.27 -18.51
N PHE A 70 -3.38 -9.14 -17.89
CA PHE A 70 -2.97 -10.48 -17.44
C PHE A 70 -3.51 -11.51 -18.42
N HIS A 71 -2.65 -12.32 -19.00
CA HIS A 71 -3.01 -13.28 -20.05
C HIS A 71 -2.23 -14.60 -19.89
N ASP A 72 -2.73 -15.66 -20.52
CA ASP A 72 -2.09 -16.98 -20.57
C ASP A 72 -1.41 -17.30 -21.90
N GLY A 73 -1.65 -16.47 -22.92
CA GLY A 73 -1.05 -16.60 -24.23
C GLY A 73 0.31 -15.92 -24.37
N TYR A 74 0.80 -15.88 -25.62
CA TYR A 74 2.03 -15.20 -25.98
C TYR A 74 1.71 -13.93 -26.77
N HIS A 75 2.29 -12.81 -26.34
CA HIS A 75 2.15 -11.53 -26.99
C HIS A 75 3.51 -10.96 -27.35
N ARG A 76 3.63 -10.45 -28.57
CA ARG A 76 4.75 -9.61 -28.98
C ARG A 76 4.24 -8.20 -29.18
N PHE A 77 4.59 -7.31 -28.27
CA PHE A 77 4.22 -5.90 -28.32
C PHE A 77 5.31 -5.08 -29.02
N GLN A 78 4.87 -4.15 -29.86
CA GLN A 78 5.71 -3.06 -30.38
C GLN A 78 5.21 -1.75 -29.78
N MET A 79 6.00 -1.15 -28.92
CA MET A 79 5.60 0.03 -28.15
C MET A 79 6.73 1.07 -28.18
N GLY A 80 6.44 2.25 -28.74
CA GLY A 80 7.43 3.34 -28.79
C GLY A 80 8.75 2.94 -29.45
N GLY A 81 8.72 2.11 -30.49
CA GLY A 81 9.89 1.60 -31.19
C GLY A 81 10.68 0.49 -30.46
N ARG A 82 10.11 -0.11 -29.43
CA ARG A 82 10.69 -1.24 -28.69
C ARG A 82 9.80 -2.48 -28.81
N ASP A 83 10.45 -3.63 -28.99
CA ASP A 83 9.77 -4.92 -28.93
C ASP A 83 9.78 -5.43 -27.48
N LEU A 84 8.63 -5.88 -27.01
CA LEU A 84 8.43 -6.55 -25.74
C LEU A 84 7.73 -7.87 -25.97
N ILE A 85 8.26 -8.94 -25.39
CA ILE A 85 7.61 -10.24 -25.36
C ILE A 85 6.96 -10.41 -23.98
N SER A 86 5.69 -10.77 -23.95
CA SER A 86 4.94 -11.11 -22.76
C SER A 86 4.30 -12.49 -22.91
N ASP A 87 4.40 -13.28 -21.89
CA ASP A 87 3.78 -14.60 -21.76
C ASP A 87 3.02 -14.69 -20.45
N SER A 88 2.52 -15.86 -20.11
CA SER A 88 1.79 -16.10 -18.85
C SER A 88 2.59 -15.78 -17.58
N SER A 89 3.90 -15.58 -17.69
CA SER A 89 4.76 -15.21 -16.54
C SER A 89 4.78 -13.71 -16.25
N GLN A 90 4.22 -12.88 -17.16
CA GLN A 90 4.23 -11.44 -17.04
C GLN A 90 2.82 -10.88 -17.26
N PHE A 91 2.58 -9.67 -16.78
CA PHE A 91 1.45 -8.86 -17.21
C PHE A 91 1.96 -7.60 -17.93
N ALA A 92 1.24 -7.22 -18.98
CA ALA A 92 1.58 -6.06 -19.79
C ALA A 92 0.93 -4.79 -19.21
N ILE A 93 1.62 -3.65 -19.37
CA ILE A 93 1.16 -2.35 -18.89
C ILE A 93 1.14 -1.39 -20.07
N ALA A 94 -0.02 -0.82 -20.38
CA ALA A 94 -0.22 0.12 -21.48
C ALA A 94 -0.76 1.45 -20.99
N ARG A 95 -0.31 2.55 -21.62
CA ARG A 95 -0.78 3.92 -21.34
C ARG A 95 -1.30 4.56 -22.61
N TYR A 96 -2.24 5.49 -22.46
CA TYR A 96 -2.73 6.30 -23.56
C TYR A 96 -1.62 7.12 -24.24
N GLY A 97 -1.76 7.26 -25.56
CA GLY A 97 -0.84 8.04 -26.40
C GLY A 97 0.44 7.29 -26.81
N ILE A 98 0.59 6.02 -26.41
CA ILE A 98 1.62 5.14 -26.93
C ILE A 98 0.99 4.30 -28.04
N ASP A 99 1.53 4.39 -29.25
CA ASP A 99 1.15 3.49 -30.35
C ASP A 99 1.62 2.07 -30.00
N ILE A 100 0.67 1.16 -29.88
CA ILE A 100 0.91 -0.21 -29.46
C ILE A 100 0.48 -1.13 -30.59
N GLY A 101 1.43 -1.83 -31.20
CA GLY A 101 1.18 -3.00 -32.03
C GLY A 101 1.38 -4.26 -31.20
N ALA A 102 0.46 -5.19 -31.28
CA ALA A 102 0.57 -6.48 -30.60
C ALA A 102 0.21 -7.62 -31.53
N THR A 103 1.13 -8.57 -31.74
CA THR A 103 0.79 -9.89 -32.29
C THR A 103 0.59 -10.84 -31.12
N HIS A 104 -0.52 -11.55 -31.10
CA HIS A 104 -0.84 -12.51 -30.05
C HIS A 104 -1.25 -13.88 -30.61
N THR A 105 -0.90 -14.93 -29.90
CA THR A 105 -1.47 -16.26 -30.07
C THR A 105 -2.87 -16.31 -29.42
N PRO A 106 -3.67 -17.37 -29.63
CA PRO A 106 -4.88 -17.56 -28.82
C PRO A 106 -4.60 -17.41 -27.33
N PHE A 107 -5.47 -16.69 -26.61
CA PHE A 107 -5.30 -16.44 -25.19
C PHE A 107 -6.62 -16.17 -24.45
N GLN A 108 -6.56 -16.34 -23.14
CA GLN A 108 -7.53 -15.80 -22.22
C GLN A 108 -6.85 -14.78 -21.31
N GLY A 109 -7.58 -13.76 -20.90
CA GLY A 109 -6.97 -12.73 -20.05
C GLY A 109 -7.98 -11.89 -19.30
N ILE A 110 -7.46 -11.23 -18.25
CA ILE A 110 -8.14 -10.21 -17.48
C ILE A 110 -7.42 -8.90 -17.73
N ALA A 111 -8.16 -7.89 -18.15
CA ALA A 111 -7.66 -6.53 -18.24
C ALA A 111 -8.34 -5.65 -17.18
N ILE A 112 -7.57 -4.78 -16.53
CA ILE A 112 -8.11 -3.70 -15.74
C ILE A 112 -7.61 -2.37 -16.24
N GLN A 113 -8.42 -1.34 -16.05
CA GLN A 113 -8.08 0.04 -16.37
C GLN A 113 -8.38 0.91 -15.18
N VAL A 114 -7.47 1.82 -14.91
CA VAL A 114 -7.57 2.77 -13.81
C VAL A 114 -7.20 4.16 -14.30
N ASP A 115 -7.88 5.18 -13.81
CA ASP A 115 -7.55 6.57 -14.13
C ASP A 115 -6.16 6.93 -13.60
N GLU A 116 -5.30 7.47 -14.48
CA GLU A 116 -3.95 7.90 -14.09
C GLU A 116 -4.01 8.95 -12.97
N SER A 117 -4.98 9.85 -13.02
CA SER A 117 -5.22 10.88 -11.99
C SER A 117 -5.53 10.26 -10.63
N HIS A 118 -6.26 9.14 -10.60
CA HIS A 118 -6.56 8.43 -9.37
C HIS A 118 -5.30 7.79 -8.77
N LEU A 119 -4.49 7.11 -9.59
CA LEU A 119 -3.20 6.56 -9.13
C LEU A 119 -2.24 7.64 -8.64
N LEU A 120 -2.17 8.80 -9.31
CA LEU A 120 -1.34 9.92 -8.88
C LEU A 120 -1.81 10.52 -7.56
N SER A 121 -3.12 10.59 -7.33
CA SER A 121 -3.71 11.03 -6.06
C SER A 121 -3.34 10.09 -4.91
N GLU A 122 -3.47 8.77 -5.13
CA GLU A 122 -3.08 7.75 -4.16
C GLU A 122 -1.57 7.79 -3.86
N LEU A 123 -0.74 7.89 -4.90
CA LEU A 123 0.71 8.04 -4.75
C LEU A 123 1.07 9.28 -3.93
N SER A 124 0.41 10.42 -4.21
CA SER A 124 0.65 11.67 -3.48
C SER A 124 0.34 11.52 -1.99
N ARG A 125 -0.72 10.80 -1.67
CA ARG A 125 -1.14 10.50 -0.29
C ARG A 125 -0.13 9.63 0.46
N HIS A 126 0.47 8.63 -0.22
CA HIS A 126 1.48 7.76 0.35
C HIS A 126 2.88 8.41 0.45
N LEU A 127 3.20 9.33 -0.45
CA LEU A 127 4.51 10.00 -0.50
C LEU A 127 4.58 11.26 0.37
N ASP A 128 3.43 11.75 0.89
CA ASP A 128 3.30 13.03 1.58
C ASP A 128 3.83 14.22 0.75
N ARG A 129 3.70 14.12 -0.57
CA ARG A 129 4.08 15.12 -1.57
C ARG A 129 3.32 14.89 -2.88
N ALA A 130 3.21 15.94 -3.71
CA ALA A 130 2.58 15.81 -5.02
C ALA A 130 3.34 14.80 -5.92
N ALA A 131 2.60 13.87 -6.50
CA ALA A 131 3.02 13.04 -7.62
C ALA A 131 2.38 13.61 -8.88
N ASP A 132 3.19 14.11 -9.81
CA ASP A 132 2.74 14.90 -10.97
C ASP A 132 2.80 14.12 -12.28
N ARG A 133 3.66 13.12 -12.38
CA ARG A 133 3.85 12.34 -13.60
C ARG A 133 4.17 10.88 -13.28
N LEU A 134 3.30 9.98 -13.69
CA LEU A 134 3.54 8.55 -13.60
C LEU A 134 4.29 8.05 -14.85
N GLN A 135 5.41 7.36 -14.65
CA GLN A 135 6.12 6.63 -15.68
C GLN A 135 6.13 5.16 -15.30
N THR A 136 5.71 4.29 -16.21
CA THR A 136 5.60 2.85 -15.96
C THR A 136 6.57 2.05 -16.82
N HIS A 137 6.98 0.89 -16.31
CA HIS A 137 7.55 -0.15 -17.15
C HIS A 137 6.45 -0.72 -18.08
N LEU A 138 6.83 -1.44 -19.12
CA LEU A 138 5.88 -2.02 -20.06
C LEU A 138 5.34 -3.38 -19.60
N SER A 139 6.01 -4.02 -18.65
CA SER A 139 5.58 -5.29 -18.06
C SER A 139 6.11 -5.48 -16.65
N CYS A 140 5.52 -6.44 -15.93
CA CYS A 140 5.96 -6.86 -14.60
C CYS A 140 5.83 -8.38 -14.46
N ASP A 141 6.75 -9.01 -13.73
CA ASP A 141 6.74 -10.46 -13.49
C ASP A 141 5.59 -10.86 -12.56
N ARG A 142 4.65 -11.66 -13.11
CA ARG A 142 3.49 -12.19 -12.41
C ARG A 142 3.84 -13.23 -11.34
N ARG A 143 4.99 -13.91 -11.47
CA ARG A 143 5.43 -14.97 -10.54
C ARG A 143 6.01 -14.43 -9.24
N THR A 144 6.29 -13.14 -9.15
CA THR A 144 6.68 -12.50 -7.89
C THR A 144 5.53 -12.55 -6.89
N PRO A 145 5.81 -12.50 -5.58
CA PRO A 145 4.76 -12.41 -4.56
C PRO A 145 3.78 -11.26 -4.82
N TYR A 146 4.30 -10.12 -5.31
CA TYR A 146 3.51 -8.96 -5.72
C TYR A 146 2.57 -9.30 -6.88
N GLY A 147 3.11 -9.80 -7.99
CA GLY A 147 2.34 -10.11 -9.20
C GLY A 147 1.29 -11.21 -8.96
N SER A 148 1.64 -12.22 -8.17
CA SER A 148 0.73 -13.29 -7.76
C SER A 148 -0.42 -12.76 -6.91
N SER A 149 -0.14 -11.91 -5.92
CA SER A 149 -1.18 -11.30 -5.07
C SER A 149 -2.12 -10.42 -5.88
N LEU A 150 -1.58 -9.58 -6.78
CA LEU A 150 -2.40 -8.75 -7.65
C LEU A 150 -3.32 -9.59 -8.53
N TYR A 151 -2.80 -10.67 -9.12
CA TYR A 151 -3.61 -11.57 -9.94
C TYR A 151 -4.73 -12.25 -9.15
N GLN A 152 -4.48 -12.68 -7.92
CA GLN A 152 -5.49 -13.25 -7.03
C GLN A 152 -6.61 -12.25 -6.71
N LEU A 153 -6.26 -11.00 -6.42
CA LEU A 153 -7.25 -9.94 -6.19
C LEU A 153 -8.13 -9.73 -7.42
N LEU A 154 -7.53 -9.74 -8.63
CA LEU A 154 -8.26 -9.57 -9.89
C LEU A 154 -9.18 -10.75 -10.20
N THR A 155 -8.75 -11.98 -10.00
CA THR A 155 -9.61 -13.16 -10.18
C THR A 155 -10.79 -13.15 -9.20
N THR A 156 -10.54 -12.78 -7.94
CA THR A 156 -11.61 -12.62 -6.95
C THR A 156 -12.59 -11.51 -7.34
N LEU A 157 -12.10 -10.41 -7.90
CA LEU A 157 -12.96 -9.33 -8.40
C LEU A 157 -13.85 -9.82 -9.55
N CYS A 158 -13.29 -10.56 -10.52
CA CYS A 158 -14.06 -11.18 -11.59
C CYS A 158 -15.15 -12.09 -11.06
N ASP A 159 -14.81 -12.97 -10.10
CA ASP A 159 -15.78 -13.90 -9.50
C ASP A 159 -16.92 -13.17 -8.78
N LEU A 160 -16.61 -12.06 -8.09
CA LEU A 160 -17.64 -11.24 -7.45
C LEU A 160 -18.55 -10.55 -8.46
N VAL A 161 -18.01 -10.04 -9.55
CA VAL A 161 -18.81 -9.42 -10.62
C VAL A 161 -19.70 -10.46 -11.31
N GLU A 162 -19.19 -11.67 -11.57
CA GLU A 162 -19.95 -12.76 -12.19
C GLU A 162 -21.10 -13.26 -11.30
N ASN A 163 -20.91 -13.27 -9.99
CA ASN A 163 -21.88 -13.83 -9.03
C ASN A 163 -22.68 -12.76 -8.29
N ASP A 164 -22.85 -11.59 -8.87
CA ASP A 164 -23.60 -10.47 -8.27
C ASP A 164 -23.15 -10.15 -6.83
N GLY A 165 -21.85 -10.08 -6.59
CA GLY A 165 -21.28 -9.80 -5.29
C GLY A 165 -21.77 -8.46 -4.72
N HIS A 166 -21.77 -8.36 -3.38
CA HIS A 166 -22.22 -7.16 -2.69
C HIS A 166 -21.35 -5.95 -3.05
N GLU A 167 -21.95 -4.83 -3.44
CA GLU A 167 -21.30 -3.61 -3.91
C GLU A 167 -20.16 -3.12 -2.98
N MET A 168 -20.40 -3.10 -1.67
CA MET A 168 -19.40 -2.71 -0.68
C MET A 168 -18.16 -3.63 -0.67
N VAL A 169 -18.34 -4.93 -0.98
CA VAL A 169 -17.22 -5.89 -1.04
C VAL A 169 -16.42 -5.63 -2.30
N ILE A 170 -17.06 -5.36 -3.42
CA ILE A 170 -16.43 -4.99 -4.68
C ILE A 170 -15.63 -3.70 -4.51
N GLU A 171 -16.20 -2.64 -3.94
CA GLU A 171 -15.51 -1.37 -3.70
C GLU A 171 -14.27 -1.52 -2.79
N ASN A 172 -14.39 -2.32 -1.72
CA ASN A 172 -13.24 -2.60 -0.86
C ASN A 172 -12.12 -3.36 -1.60
N LEU A 173 -12.49 -4.25 -2.50
CA LEU A 173 -11.53 -5.00 -3.31
C LEU A 173 -10.88 -4.12 -4.37
N GLU A 174 -11.61 -3.20 -5.00
CA GLU A 174 -11.06 -2.18 -5.90
C GLU A 174 -10.00 -1.33 -5.18
N ASN A 175 -10.31 -0.86 -3.96
CA ASN A 175 -9.37 -0.10 -3.15
C ASN A 175 -8.11 -0.92 -2.80
N ALA A 176 -8.25 -2.21 -2.51
CA ALA A 176 -7.13 -3.12 -2.26
C ALA A 176 -6.26 -3.30 -3.53
N ILE A 177 -6.89 -3.42 -4.70
CA ILE A 177 -6.19 -3.51 -5.99
C ILE A 177 -5.42 -2.23 -6.27
N VAL A 178 -6.05 -1.05 -6.14
CA VAL A 178 -5.40 0.25 -6.35
C VAL A 178 -4.23 0.44 -5.39
N SER A 179 -4.41 0.11 -4.10
CA SER A 179 -3.32 0.16 -3.11
C SER A 179 -2.16 -0.77 -3.49
N THR A 180 -2.47 -1.94 -4.04
CA THR A 180 -1.47 -2.89 -4.53
C THR A 180 -0.74 -2.33 -5.76
N LEU A 181 -1.47 -1.73 -6.73
CA LEU A 181 -0.89 -1.08 -7.89
C LEU A 181 0.07 0.05 -7.49
N VAL A 182 -0.34 0.90 -6.56
CA VAL A 182 0.49 2.01 -6.04
C VAL A 182 1.79 1.50 -5.41
N GLN A 183 1.77 0.36 -4.72
CA GLN A 183 2.96 -0.23 -4.10
C GLN A 183 3.81 -1.06 -5.08
N GLY A 184 3.38 -1.18 -6.32
CA GLY A 184 4.01 -2.02 -7.35
C GLY A 184 5.42 -1.59 -7.74
N PRO A 185 6.25 -2.53 -8.23
CA PRO A 185 7.63 -2.28 -8.61
C PRO A 185 7.79 -1.69 -10.02
N PHE A 186 6.72 -1.29 -10.68
CA PHE A 186 6.68 -1.01 -12.12
C PHE A 186 6.63 0.48 -12.49
N HIS A 187 6.75 1.41 -11.54
CA HIS A 187 6.68 2.85 -11.82
C HIS A 187 7.81 3.65 -11.16
N ASN A 188 8.00 4.88 -11.61
CA ASN A 188 9.08 5.77 -11.17
C ASN A 188 9.06 6.13 -9.67
N TYR A 189 7.96 5.92 -8.97
CA TYR A 189 7.83 6.15 -7.53
C TYR A 189 8.10 4.89 -6.68
N SER A 190 8.22 3.70 -7.28
CA SER A 190 8.37 2.42 -6.57
C SER A 190 9.50 2.41 -5.55
N GLN A 191 10.68 2.95 -5.91
CA GLN A 191 11.83 3.02 -5.00
C GLN A 191 11.62 3.97 -3.82
N LEU A 192 10.80 5.00 -3.99
CA LEU A 192 10.49 5.95 -2.93
C LEU A 192 9.51 5.37 -1.93
N LEU A 193 8.58 4.53 -2.38
CA LEU A 193 7.63 3.81 -1.53
C LEU A 193 8.27 2.66 -0.76
N GLN A 194 9.31 2.03 -1.33
CA GLN A 194 10.08 0.98 -0.66
C GLN A 194 11.02 1.51 0.42
N LYS A 195 11.38 2.78 0.37
CA LYS A 195 12.03 3.41 1.52
C LYS A 195 11.00 3.45 2.65
N PRO A 196 11.36 3.00 3.87
CA PRO A 196 10.45 3.17 5.00
C PRO A 196 10.02 4.64 5.01
N ALA A 197 8.70 4.85 4.93
CA ALA A 197 8.13 6.21 4.98
C ALA A 197 8.79 6.93 6.16
N PRO A 198 9.24 8.18 6.02
CA PRO A 198 9.75 8.92 7.15
C PRO A 198 8.66 8.85 8.23
N LYS A 199 8.98 8.14 9.34
CA LYS A 199 8.01 7.84 10.41
C LYS A 199 7.24 9.10 10.72
N THR A 200 5.92 9.05 10.62
CA THR A 200 5.08 10.23 10.94
C THR A 200 5.42 10.73 12.35
N SER A 201 5.21 11.99 12.63
CA SER A 201 5.43 12.54 13.98
C SER A 201 4.70 11.71 15.04
N THR A 202 3.48 11.27 14.77
CA THR A 202 2.68 10.39 15.64
C THR A 202 3.31 8.99 15.82
N SER A 203 3.82 8.37 14.77
CA SER A 203 4.50 7.07 14.84
C SER A 203 5.78 7.16 15.66
N ARG A 204 6.59 8.22 15.48
CA ARG A 204 7.81 8.46 16.27
C ARG A 204 7.51 8.70 17.76
N ALA A 205 6.42 9.43 18.06
CA ALA A 205 6.02 9.65 19.45
C ALA A 205 5.64 8.34 20.14
N LYS A 206 4.87 7.49 19.46
CA LYS A 206 4.49 6.16 19.99
C LYS A 206 5.71 5.27 20.20
N GLU A 207 6.59 5.15 19.20
CA GLU A 207 7.81 4.36 19.29
C GLU A 207 8.72 4.81 20.43
N ALA A 208 8.87 6.14 20.64
CA ALA A 208 9.60 6.67 21.78
C ALA A 208 8.94 6.34 23.10
N ALA A 209 7.60 6.41 23.20
CA ALA A 209 6.87 6.03 24.40
C ALA A 209 7.03 4.54 24.72
N ASP A 210 6.98 3.68 23.71
CA ASP A 210 7.17 2.23 23.87
C ASP A 210 8.61 1.90 24.28
N TYR A 211 9.61 2.55 23.68
CA TYR A 211 11.00 2.44 24.09
C TYR A 211 11.22 2.89 25.55
N ILE A 212 10.64 4.02 25.95
CA ILE A 212 10.68 4.50 27.34
C ILE A 212 10.07 3.46 28.30
N ARG A 213 8.90 2.91 27.97
CA ARG A 213 8.21 1.92 28.83
C ARG A 213 9.00 0.63 28.98
N ALA A 214 9.66 0.19 27.91
CA ALA A 214 10.50 -1.02 27.92
C ALA A 214 11.79 -0.86 28.74
N ASN A 215 12.24 0.38 28.99
CA ASN A 215 13.54 0.67 29.62
C ASN A 215 13.44 1.59 30.84
N LEU A 216 12.37 1.46 31.63
CA LEU A 216 12.10 2.36 32.78
C LEU A 216 13.20 2.35 33.86
N LYS A 217 13.89 1.23 34.03
CA LYS A 217 14.95 1.06 35.06
C LYS A 217 16.32 1.57 34.59
N GLU A 218 16.47 1.79 33.27
CA GLU A 218 17.71 2.23 32.65
C GLU A 218 17.92 3.75 32.84
N ASN A 219 19.19 4.19 32.88
CA ASN A 219 19.51 5.63 32.99
C ASN A 219 19.37 6.33 31.62
N LEU A 220 18.13 6.51 31.16
CA LEU A 220 17.82 7.09 29.86
C LEU A 220 17.96 8.61 29.87
N SER A 221 18.76 9.14 28.95
CA SER A 221 18.78 10.55 28.56
C SER A 221 17.89 10.82 27.34
N LEU A 222 17.60 12.08 27.07
CA LEU A 222 16.88 12.49 25.85
C LEU A 222 17.66 12.07 24.58
N ALA A 223 18.99 12.08 24.63
CA ALA A 223 19.83 11.69 23.50
C ALA A 223 19.73 10.17 23.23
N ASP A 224 19.69 9.34 24.27
CA ASP A 224 19.55 7.88 24.14
C ASP A 224 18.22 7.53 23.50
N ILE A 225 17.12 8.14 23.94
CA ILE A 225 15.79 7.93 23.35
C ILE A 225 15.78 8.38 21.88
N ALA A 226 16.36 9.56 21.59
CA ALA A 226 16.41 10.08 20.22
C ALA A 226 17.22 9.18 19.28
N THR A 227 18.35 8.65 19.76
CA THR A 227 19.20 7.71 19.01
C THR A 227 18.47 6.39 18.74
N ALA A 228 17.79 5.83 19.75
CA ALA A 228 17.05 4.57 19.62
C ALA A 228 15.97 4.63 18.53
N ILE A 229 15.27 5.77 18.40
CA ILE A 229 14.22 5.96 17.39
C ILE A 229 14.71 6.68 16.13
N GLN A 230 16.03 6.85 15.97
CA GLN A 230 16.69 7.43 14.80
C GLN A 230 16.18 8.84 14.44
N CYS A 231 16.08 9.73 15.42
CA CYS A 231 15.72 11.13 15.21
C CYS A 231 16.60 12.09 16.02
N SER A 232 16.52 13.41 15.73
CA SER A 232 17.19 14.42 16.56
C SER A 232 16.42 14.67 17.86
N SER A 233 17.14 15.01 18.95
CA SER A 233 16.52 15.39 20.25
C SER A 233 15.48 16.52 20.09
N ARG A 234 15.72 17.47 19.20
CA ARG A 234 14.78 18.57 18.90
C ARG A 234 13.49 18.06 18.26
N SER A 235 13.61 17.15 17.28
CA SER A 235 12.47 16.55 16.61
C SER A 235 11.65 15.69 17.60
N LEU A 236 12.34 14.91 18.45
CA LEU A 236 11.71 14.10 19.49
C LEU A 236 10.91 14.97 20.47
N GLN A 237 11.48 16.07 20.97
CA GLN A 237 10.80 16.97 21.91
C GLN A 237 9.53 17.58 21.27
N ALA A 238 9.64 18.10 20.03
CA ALA A 238 8.50 18.72 19.34
C ALA A 238 7.36 17.70 19.10
N THR A 239 7.73 16.50 18.60
CA THR A 239 6.80 15.42 18.32
C THR A 239 6.09 14.92 19.58
N PHE A 240 6.85 14.76 20.68
CA PHE A 240 6.31 14.29 21.94
C PHE A 240 5.38 15.33 22.58
N ALA A 241 5.76 16.60 22.58
CA ALA A 241 4.92 17.69 23.09
C ALA A 241 3.60 17.79 22.32
N SER A 242 3.66 17.63 20.99
CA SER A 242 2.47 17.66 20.14
C SER A 242 1.52 16.47 20.39
N HIS A 243 2.06 15.26 20.65
CA HIS A 243 1.26 14.04 20.75
C HIS A 243 0.83 13.71 22.19
N TYR A 244 1.72 13.89 23.17
CA TYR A 244 1.48 13.54 24.59
C TYR A 244 1.30 14.75 25.51
N GLY A 245 1.42 15.97 25.00
CA GLY A 245 1.31 17.20 25.80
C GLY A 245 2.44 17.42 26.82
N CYS A 246 3.52 16.63 26.77
CA CYS A 246 4.64 16.71 27.71
C CYS A 246 5.97 16.37 27.02
N SER A 247 7.10 16.64 27.70
CA SER A 247 8.42 16.24 27.18
C SER A 247 8.67 14.73 27.35
N PRO A 248 9.56 14.12 26.54
CA PRO A 248 9.94 12.70 26.69
C PRO A 248 10.47 12.38 28.11
N ILE A 249 11.27 13.26 28.69
CA ILE A 249 11.82 13.08 30.04
C ILE A 249 10.72 13.20 31.12
N GLN A 250 9.75 14.08 30.90
CA GLN A 250 8.59 14.15 31.78
C GLN A 250 7.73 12.90 31.71
N PHE A 251 7.55 12.35 30.51
CA PHE A 251 6.85 11.09 30.31
C PHE A 251 7.59 9.92 30.97
N LEU A 252 8.92 9.79 30.78
CA LEU A 252 9.76 8.81 31.47
C LEU A 252 9.58 8.88 32.97
N ARG A 253 9.66 10.08 33.54
CA ARG A 253 9.48 10.29 34.98
C ARG A 253 8.10 9.85 35.46
N ASN A 254 7.05 10.19 34.73
CA ASN A 254 5.69 9.80 35.07
C ASN A 254 5.49 8.28 34.99
N SER A 255 5.98 7.63 33.94
CA SER A 255 5.92 6.17 33.74
C SER A 255 6.69 5.42 34.84
N ARG A 256 7.84 5.96 35.30
CA ARG A 256 8.60 5.43 36.45
C ARG A 256 7.82 5.52 37.74
N LEU A 257 7.12 6.62 37.98
CA LEU A 257 6.27 6.77 39.19
C LEU A 257 5.09 5.79 39.17
N GLU A 258 4.50 5.54 38.01
CA GLU A 258 3.43 4.56 37.83
C GLU A 258 3.94 3.13 38.09
N ALA A 259 5.06 2.75 37.52
CA ALA A 259 5.65 1.44 37.74
C ALA A 259 6.07 1.23 39.19
N ALA A 260 6.68 2.26 39.81
CA ALA A 260 7.01 2.23 41.24
C ALA A 260 5.77 2.12 42.16
N HIS A 261 4.65 2.72 41.75
CA HIS A 261 3.38 2.58 42.48
C HIS A 261 2.88 1.14 42.50
N PHE A 262 2.92 0.44 41.35
CA PHE A 262 2.55 -0.97 41.26
C PHE A 262 3.49 -1.84 42.10
N GLU A 263 4.80 -1.64 42.01
CA GLU A 263 5.79 -2.40 42.79
C GLU A 263 5.60 -2.24 44.31
N LEU A 264 5.20 -1.03 44.76
CA LEU A 264 4.91 -0.79 46.18
C LEU A 264 3.62 -1.48 46.65
N ILE A 265 2.62 -1.64 45.78
CA ILE A 265 1.38 -2.39 46.09
C ILE A 265 1.66 -3.87 46.21
N GLU A 266 2.46 -4.44 45.31
CA GLU A 266 2.86 -5.85 45.35
C GLU A 266 3.66 -6.18 46.60
N GLY A 267 4.34 -5.22 47.23
CA GLY A 267 5.10 -5.39 48.43
C GLY A 267 6.48 -6.01 48.26
N GLY A 268 7.12 -6.40 49.35
CA GLY A 268 8.42 -7.09 49.33
C GLY A 268 9.66 -6.20 49.28
N LYS A 269 9.56 -4.93 48.84
CA LYS A 269 10.67 -3.98 48.80
C LYS A 269 10.39 -2.74 49.63
N SER A 270 11.44 -2.10 50.12
CA SER A 270 11.32 -0.82 50.82
C SER A 270 11.07 0.33 49.82
N VAL A 271 10.48 1.43 50.29
CA VAL A 271 10.28 2.64 49.46
C VAL A 271 11.59 3.16 48.86
N THR A 272 12.70 3.02 49.60
CA THR A 272 14.03 3.45 49.10
C THR A 272 14.54 2.52 47.98
N GLU A 273 14.39 1.22 48.14
CA GLU A 273 14.77 0.25 47.12
C GLU A 273 14.00 0.47 45.83
N VAL A 274 12.66 0.60 45.91
CA VAL A 274 11.82 0.88 44.74
C VAL A 274 12.19 2.22 44.08
N ALA A 275 12.42 3.27 44.87
CA ALA A 275 12.86 4.56 44.31
C ALA A 275 14.17 4.44 43.53
N MET A 276 15.16 3.74 44.10
CA MET A 276 16.46 3.53 43.42
C MET A 276 16.34 2.67 42.18
N GLU A 277 15.55 1.60 42.21
CA GLU A 277 15.33 0.69 41.10
C GLU A 277 14.72 1.40 39.87
N PHE A 278 13.83 2.37 40.12
CA PHE A 278 13.25 3.18 39.05
C PHE A 278 14.02 4.49 38.78
N GLY A 279 15.30 4.54 39.14
CA GLY A 279 16.21 5.63 38.79
C GLY A 279 15.99 6.95 39.50
N PHE A 280 15.38 6.94 40.71
CA PHE A 280 15.29 8.11 41.56
C PHE A 280 16.44 8.12 42.59
N SER A 281 17.48 8.88 42.29
CA SER A 281 18.66 9.00 43.17
C SER A 281 18.39 9.65 44.53
N ASN A 282 17.23 10.30 44.71
CA ASN A 282 16.87 10.99 45.95
C ASN A 282 15.47 10.55 46.44
N PRO A 283 15.39 9.71 47.50
CA PRO A 283 14.12 9.21 48.04
C PRO A 283 13.15 10.32 48.50
N SER A 284 13.65 11.44 48.98
CA SER A 284 12.81 12.56 49.41
C SER A 284 12.14 13.25 48.20
N ARG A 285 12.89 13.44 47.12
CA ARG A 285 12.32 13.96 45.85
C ARG A 285 11.35 12.98 45.21
N PHE A 286 11.63 11.68 45.28
CA PHE A 286 10.70 10.62 44.84
C PHE A 286 9.39 10.71 45.65
N SER A 287 9.45 10.72 46.96
CA SER A 287 8.27 10.77 47.82
C SER A 287 7.40 12.02 47.55
N LYS A 288 8.04 13.17 47.33
CA LYS A 288 7.31 14.41 46.98
C LYS A 288 6.65 14.28 45.57
N ALA A 289 7.35 13.80 44.58
CA ALA A 289 6.81 13.61 43.24
C ALA A 289 5.67 12.57 43.24
N PHE A 290 5.84 11.48 43.96
CA PHE A 290 4.84 10.43 44.13
C PHE A 290 3.55 10.98 44.77
N GLN A 291 3.69 11.73 45.88
CA GLN A 291 2.56 12.35 46.55
C GLN A 291 1.84 13.37 45.67
N GLN A 292 2.57 14.15 44.89
CA GLN A 292 1.99 15.08 43.91
C GLN A 292 1.16 14.37 42.83
N ARG A 293 1.58 13.18 42.41
CA ARG A 293 0.89 12.43 41.34
C ARG A 293 -0.28 11.60 41.87
N PHE A 294 -0.14 10.94 43.00
CA PHE A 294 -1.10 9.96 43.51
C PHE A 294 -1.89 10.43 44.75
N GLY A 295 -1.60 11.62 45.29
CA GLY A 295 -2.28 12.18 46.47
C GLY A 295 -1.89 11.53 47.81
N LYS A 296 -1.14 10.41 47.77
CA LYS A 296 -0.69 9.64 48.96
C LYS A 296 0.83 9.51 48.98
N ARG A 297 1.41 9.35 50.18
CA ARG A 297 2.85 9.06 50.28
C ARG A 297 3.16 7.61 49.88
N PRO A 298 4.36 7.30 49.37
CA PRO A 298 4.74 5.92 49.03
C PRO A 298 4.58 4.94 50.21
N SER A 299 4.90 5.37 51.42
CA SER A 299 4.75 4.57 52.66
C SER A 299 3.29 4.24 53.02
N GLN A 300 2.32 4.96 52.48
CA GLN A 300 0.89 4.74 52.71
C GLN A 300 0.26 3.78 51.67
N VAL A 301 0.99 3.44 50.63
CA VAL A 301 0.55 2.57 49.55
C VAL A 301 1.17 1.17 49.69
N ARG A 302 2.29 1.07 50.36
CA ARG A 302 2.98 -0.20 50.62
C ARG A 302 2.12 -1.12 51.49
N CYS A 303 1.83 -2.34 51.01
CA CYS A 303 1.23 -3.43 51.74
C CYS A 303 2.25 -4.13 52.65
#